data_0320ceeb207cd2065252368d513529d4
#
_entry.id   0320ceeb207cd2065252368d513529d4
#
_cell.length_a   1.000
_cell.length_b   1.000
_cell.length_c   1.000
_cell.angle_alpha   90.00
_cell.angle_beta   90.00
_cell.angle_gamma   90.00
#
_symmetry.space_group_name_H-M   'P 1'
#
loop_
_entity.id
_entity.type
_entity.pdbx_description
1 polymer ?
#
loop_
_entity_poly.entity_id
_entity_poly.type
_entity_poly.pdbx_seq_one_letter_code
_entity_poly.pdbx_strand_id
1 'polypeptide(L)'
;SRITREGKVLWSVKAPGIRYPSDAFPTVDGKQVIVADFWKPGRVVIFDPATRKVTWEYFVKDGDKALDHSSIARELPDTGDILIVDDLNDRVIVVDRKTKDIIWQYGEKGKKGFKPGLLNYPDGVDLDVFRDWKAALKK
;
A
#
# COMPACT_ATOMS: atom_id res chain seq x y z
N SER A 1 1.40 13.45 9.35
CA SER A 1 1.18 13.87 10.76
C SER A 1 0.33 12.85 11.49
N ARG A 2 0.55 12.70 12.80
CA ARG A 2 -0.35 12.01 13.73
C ARG A 2 -1.03 13.03 14.61
N ILE A 3 -2.35 12.96 14.69
CA ILE A 3 -3.18 13.88 15.45
C ILE A 3 -4.14 13.10 16.36
N THR A 4 -4.50 13.68 17.53
CA THR A 4 -5.54 13.12 18.40
C THR A 4 -6.93 13.43 17.86
N ARG A 5 -7.96 12.82 18.46
CA ARG A 5 -9.37 13.13 18.12
C ARG A 5 -9.73 14.58 18.37
N GLU A 6 -9.08 15.22 19.34
CA GLU A 6 -9.28 16.64 19.71
C GLU A 6 -8.46 17.58 18.81
N GLY A 7 -7.79 17.07 17.77
CA GLY A 7 -7.05 17.87 16.79
C GLY A 7 -5.61 18.23 17.22
N LYS A 8 -5.11 17.71 18.36
CA LYS A 8 -3.74 17.97 18.78
C LYS A 8 -2.75 17.20 17.91
N VAL A 9 -1.81 17.90 17.28
CA VAL A 9 -0.70 17.28 16.53
C VAL A 9 0.28 16.67 17.52
N LEU A 10 0.44 15.34 17.47
CA LEU A 10 1.42 14.60 18.28
C LEU A 10 2.81 14.67 17.64
N TRP A 11 2.87 14.52 16.32
CA TRP A 11 4.08 14.71 15.52
C TRP A 11 3.71 14.96 14.04
N SER A 12 4.64 15.57 13.32
CA SER A 12 4.58 15.77 11.88
C SER A 12 5.95 15.52 11.28
N VAL A 13 6.02 14.74 10.22
CA VAL A 13 7.26 14.37 9.57
C VAL A 13 7.06 14.23 8.06
N LYS A 14 8.05 14.66 7.27
CA LYS A 14 8.07 14.39 5.82
C LYS A 14 8.52 12.95 5.61
N ALA A 15 7.73 12.17 4.88
CA ALA A 15 8.06 10.78 4.54
C ALA A 15 9.32 10.74 3.65
N PRO A 16 10.34 9.94 4.03
CA PRO A 16 11.60 9.88 3.28
C PRO A 16 11.39 9.33 1.86
N GLY A 17 11.98 9.98 0.86
CA GLY A 17 11.94 9.52 -0.53
C GLY A 17 10.59 9.63 -1.25
N ILE A 18 9.53 10.09 -0.57
CA ILE A 18 8.18 10.27 -1.11
C ILE A 18 8.05 11.66 -1.72
N ARG A 19 7.50 11.72 -2.93
CA ARG A 19 7.25 12.96 -3.69
C ARG A 19 5.86 13.49 -3.44
N TYR A 20 4.87 12.62 -3.63
CA TYR A 20 3.45 12.94 -3.46
C TYR A 20 2.79 11.88 -2.56
N PRO A 21 2.81 12.06 -1.24
CA PRO A 21 2.18 11.11 -0.33
C PRO A 21 0.66 11.10 -0.55
N SER A 22 0.13 9.99 -1.05
CA SER A 22 -1.31 9.80 -1.22
C SER A 22 -1.94 9.34 0.07
N ASP A 23 -1.34 8.33 0.69
CA ASP A 23 -1.88 7.68 1.87
C ASP A 23 -0.79 7.35 2.87
N ALA A 24 -1.13 7.38 4.16
CA ALA A 24 -0.20 7.08 5.24
C ALA A 24 -0.90 6.35 6.39
N PHE A 25 -0.49 5.10 6.64
CA PHE A 25 -1.06 4.25 7.69
C PHE A 25 0.00 3.77 8.69
N PRO A 26 -0.39 3.51 9.93
CA PRO A 26 0.49 2.81 10.85
C PRO A 26 0.69 1.36 10.37
N THR A 27 1.87 0.80 10.64
CA THR A 27 2.09 -0.66 10.59
C THR A 27 1.21 -1.37 11.61
N VAL A 28 1.00 -2.67 11.46
CA VAL A 28 0.12 -3.45 12.36
C VAL A 28 0.53 -3.32 13.83
N ASP A 29 1.82 -3.23 14.12
CA ASP A 29 2.35 -3.01 15.48
C ASP A 29 2.27 -1.55 15.95
N GLY A 30 1.84 -0.64 15.07
CA GLY A 30 1.67 0.79 15.35
C GLY A 30 2.97 1.58 15.53
N LYS A 31 4.15 0.98 15.31
CA LYS A 31 5.45 1.62 15.56
C LYS A 31 5.98 2.41 14.38
N GLN A 32 5.63 1.99 13.17
CA GLN A 32 6.11 2.59 11.93
C GLN A 32 4.96 3.12 11.08
N VAL A 33 5.28 3.82 10.01
CA VAL A 33 4.31 4.35 9.06
C VAL A 33 4.62 3.80 7.67
N ILE A 34 3.59 3.25 7.03
CA ILE A 34 3.63 2.89 5.61
C ILE A 34 3.04 4.04 4.79
N VAL A 35 3.71 4.42 3.70
CA VAL A 35 3.28 5.52 2.83
C VAL A 35 3.37 5.11 1.37
N ALA A 36 2.30 5.37 0.64
CA ALA A 36 2.26 5.24 -0.82
C ALA A 36 2.60 6.58 -1.49
N ASP A 37 3.43 6.53 -2.53
CA ASP A 37 3.80 7.68 -3.36
C ASP A 37 2.97 7.69 -4.65
N PHE A 38 2.06 8.66 -4.76
CA PHE A 38 1.24 8.86 -5.95
C PHE A 38 2.05 9.52 -7.07
N TRP A 39 3.01 8.78 -7.58
CA TRP A 39 3.96 9.23 -8.60
C TRP A 39 4.30 8.10 -9.58
N LYS A 40 4.97 8.46 -10.69
CA LYS A 40 5.53 7.49 -11.66
C LYS A 40 7.04 7.66 -11.78
N PRO A 41 7.82 6.59 -11.59
CA PRO A 41 7.42 5.29 -11.03
C PRO A 41 6.98 5.43 -9.58
N GLY A 42 5.94 4.68 -9.20
CA GLY A 42 5.41 4.67 -7.84
C GLY A 42 6.37 4.02 -6.84
N ARG A 43 6.18 4.35 -5.57
CA ARG A 43 7.01 3.85 -4.47
C ARG A 43 6.14 3.62 -3.23
N VAL A 44 6.49 2.62 -2.45
CA VAL A 44 5.93 2.43 -1.11
C VAL A 44 7.09 2.33 -0.12
N VAL A 45 7.02 3.07 0.97
CA VAL A 45 8.02 3.01 2.05
C VAL A 45 7.37 2.70 3.39
N ILE A 46 8.11 1.97 4.23
CA ILE A 46 7.84 1.89 5.66
C ILE A 46 9.01 2.57 6.38
N PHE A 47 8.71 3.47 7.29
CA PHE A 47 9.73 4.20 8.01
C PHE A 47 9.34 4.45 9.47
N ASP A 48 10.34 4.60 10.32
CA ASP A 48 10.17 5.03 11.70
C ASP A 48 9.99 6.57 11.74
N PRO A 49 8.85 7.08 12.24
CA PRO A 49 8.57 8.51 12.24
C PRO A 49 9.48 9.32 13.18
N ALA A 50 10.07 8.71 14.21
CA ALA A 50 10.97 9.38 15.14
C ALA A 50 12.36 9.59 14.56
N THR A 51 12.92 8.55 13.92
CA THR A 51 14.27 8.56 13.35
C THR A 51 14.32 8.92 11.88
N ARG A 52 13.17 8.85 11.17
CA ARG A 52 13.02 8.96 9.72
C ARG A 52 13.75 7.87 8.94
N LYS A 53 14.18 6.80 9.61
CA LYS A 53 14.86 5.69 8.96
C LYS A 53 13.85 4.85 8.17
N VAL A 54 14.09 4.69 6.88
CA VAL A 54 13.35 3.72 6.04
C VAL A 54 13.79 2.31 6.44
N THR A 55 12.83 1.47 6.79
CA THR A 55 13.04 0.08 7.19
C THR A 55 12.63 -0.91 6.12
N TRP A 56 11.78 -0.48 5.21
CA TRP A 56 11.36 -1.24 4.05
C TRP A 56 10.96 -0.32 2.91
N GLU A 57 11.22 -0.75 1.67
CA GLU A 57 10.86 -0.03 0.47
C GLU A 57 10.50 -1.00 -0.65
N TYR A 58 9.45 -0.67 -1.39
CA TYR A 58 9.15 -1.23 -2.69
C TYR A 58 9.31 -0.14 -3.74
N PHE A 59 10.30 -0.32 -4.61
CA PHE A 59 10.56 0.57 -5.74
C PHE A 59 11.12 -0.23 -6.90
N VAL A 60 10.43 -0.16 -8.05
CA VAL A 60 10.88 -0.73 -9.32
C VAL A 60 10.74 0.36 -10.37
N LYS A 61 11.81 0.64 -11.09
CA LYS A 61 11.88 1.75 -12.04
C LYS A 61 10.97 1.55 -13.25
N ASP A 62 10.93 0.34 -13.79
CA ASP A 62 10.20 -0.01 -15.01
C ASP A 62 9.83 -1.50 -15.04
N GLY A 63 9.11 -1.93 -16.08
CA GLY A 63 8.68 -3.31 -16.26
C GLY A 63 7.41 -3.66 -15.48
N ASP A 64 7.08 -4.96 -15.45
CA ASP A 64 5.79 -5.43 -14.95
C ASP A 64 5.57 -5.21 -13.44
N LYS A 65 6.65 -5.18 -12.68
CA LYS A 65 6.61 -4.92 -11.23
C LYS A 65 6.58 -3.44 -10.86
N ALA A 66 6.81 -2.52 -11.82
CA ALA A 66 6.79 -1.09 -11.55
C ALA A 66 5.38 -0.60 -11.24
N LEU A 67 5.28 0.26 -10.22
CA LEU A 67 4.05 0.93 -9.84
C LEU A 67 3.83 2.21 -10.66
N ASP A 68 2.56 2.55 -10.87
CA ASP A 68 2.16 3.80 -11.51
C ASP A 68 1.09 4.49 -10.65
N HIS A 69 1.47 5.56 -9.96
CA HIS A 69 0.60 6.32 -9.07
C HIS A 69 -0.06 5.43 -7.99
N SER A 70 0.76 4.78 -7.15
CA SER A 70 0.22 4.00 -6.04
C SER A 70 -0.53 4.90 -5.05
N SER A 71 -1.83 4.62 -4.84
CA SER A 71 -2.70 5.45 -4.00
C SER A 71 -2.74 5.00 -2.55
N ILE A 72 -2.79 3.70 -2.30
CA ILE A 72 -2.93 3.12 -0.95
C ILE A 72 -1.90 2.03 -0.73
N ALA A 73 -1.37 1.93 0.48
CA ALA A 73 -0.57 0.79 0.93
C ALA A 73 -0.95 0.38 2.36
N ARG A 74 -1.05 -0.93 2.59
CA ARG A 74 -1.41 -1.54 3.88
C ARG A 74 -0.54 -2.74 4.18
N GLU A 75 -0.13 -2.88 5.43
CA GLU A 75 0.43 -4.13 5.94
C GLU A 75 -0.70 -5.11 6.26
N LEU A 76 -0.61 -6.34 5.74
CA LEU A 76 -1.57 -7.40 6.04
C LEU A 76 -1.31 -7.96 7.45
N PRO A 77 -2.35 -8.02 8.31
CA PRO A 77 -2.15 -8.39 9.73
C PRO A 77 -1.67 -9.84 9.93
N ASP A 78 -2.04 -10.74 9.02
CA ASP A 78 -1.77 -12.19 9.16
C ASP A 78 -0.36 -12.56 8.70
N THR A 79 0.14 -11.95 7.62
CA THR A 79 1.40 -12.33 6.97
C THR A 79 2.48 -11.26 7.06
N GLY A 80 2.08 -10.02 7.25
CA GLY A 80 2.98 -8.86 7.20
C GLY A 80 3.36 -8.43 5.78
N ASP A 81 2.78 -9.07 4.75
CA ASP A 81 2.95 -8.67 3.37
C ASP A 81 2.26 -7.33 3.08
N ILE A 82 2.56 -6.74 1.96
CA ILE A 82 2.11 -5.38 1.65
C ILE A 82 1.08 -5.39 0.53
N LEU A 83 -0.17 -5.03 0.87
CA LEU A 83 -1.21 -4.74 -0.10
C LEU A 83 -0.96 -3.34 -0.67
N ILE A 84 -1.01 -3.20 -2.00
CA ILE A 84 -0.80 -1.93 -2.71
C ILE A 84 -1.90 -1.76 -3.76
N VAL A 85 -2.54 -0.60 -3.75
CA VAL A 85 -3.39 -0.14 -4.85
C VAL A 85 -2.51 0.58 -5.86
N ASP A 86 -2.35 -0.02 -7.03
CA ASP A 86 -1.53 0.46 -8.15
C ASP A 86 -2.45 1.10 -9.19
N ASP A 87 -2.89 2.33 -8.88
CA ASP A 87 -4.04 3.02 -9.40
C ASP A 87 -4.01 3.14 -10.94
N LEU A 88 -2.99 3.79 -11.52
CA LEU A 88 -2.91 3.97 -12.97
C LEU A 88 -2.41 2.74 -13.72
N ASN A 89 -2.07 1.67 -13.02
CA ASN A 89 -1.88 0.33 -13.57
C ASN A 89 -3.15 -0.53 -13.50
N ASP A 90 -4.28 0.02 -13.02
CA ASP A 90 -5.59 -0.65 -12.95
C ASP A 90 -5.57 -1.98 -12.21
N ARG A 91 -4.80 -2.08 -11.12
CA ARG A 91 -4.66 -3.31 -10.32
C ARG A 91 -4.46 -3.06 -8.84
N VAL A 92 -4.79 -4.08 -8.06
CA VAL A 92 -4.41 -4.21 -6.65
C VAL A 92 -3.46 -5.40 -6.55
N ILE A 93 -2.37 -5.25 -5.82
CA ILE A 93 -1.35 -6.29 -5.67
C ILE A 93 -1.02 -6.56 -4.21
N VAL A 94 -0.54 -7.76 -3.92
CA VAL A 94 0.13 -8.09 -2.66
C VAL A 94 1.59 -8.41 -2.96
N VAL A 95 2.47 -7.73 -2.26
CA VAL A 95 3.92 -7.88 -2.37
C VAL A 95 4.44 -8.62 -1.15
N ASP A 96 5.15 -9.72 -1.35
CA ASP A 96 5.89 -10.40 -0.29
C ASP A 96 6.89 -9.44 0.35
N ARG A 97 6.82 -9.31 1.67
CA ARG A 97 7.63 -8.34 2.40
C ARG A 97 9.13 -8.61 2.32
N LYS A 98 9.55 -9.87 2.21
CA LYS A 98 10.96 -10.28 2.21
C LYS A 98 11.56 -10.29 0.81
N THR A 99 10.87 -10.95 -0.13
CA THR A 99 11.37 -11.14 -1.51
C THR A 99 11.06 -9.95 -2.41
N LYS A 100 10.04 -9.17 -2.08
CA LYS A 100 9.48 -8.08 -2.89
C LYS A 100 8.91 -8.57 -4.23
N ASP A 101 8.48 -9.82 -4.26
CA ASP A 101 7.74 -10.38 -5.38
C ASP A 101 6.25 -10.07 -5.25
N ILE A 102 5.58 -9.86 -6.38
CA ILE A 102 4.12 -9.80 -6.42
C ILE A 102 3.62 -11.24 -6.28
N ILE A 103 2.97 -11.54 -5.16
CA ILE A 103 2.46 -12.89 -4.83
C ILE A 103 0.97 -13.04 -5.08
N TRP A 104 0.27 -11.93 -5.27
CA TRP A 104 -1.14 -11.90 -5.62
C TRP A 104 -1.47 -10.63 -6.39
N GLN A 105 -2.46 -10.69 -7.29
CA GLN A 105 -2.93 -9.57 -8.07
C GLN A 105 -4.42 -9.73 -8.41
N TYR A 106 -5.17 -8.63 -8.36
CA TYR A 106 -6.47 -8.47 -8.97
C TYR A 106 -6.47 -7.24 -9.89
N GLY A 107 -7.09 -7.38 -11.06
CA GLY A 107 -6.91 -6.45 -12.17
C GLY A 107 -5.77 -6.88 -13.10
N GLU A 108 -5.80 -6.41 -14.34
CA GLU A 108 -4.74 -6.62 -15.32
C GLU A 108 -4.00 -5.29 -15.54
N LYS A 109 -2.67 -5.31 -15.40
CA LYS A 109 -1.84 -4.10 -15.50
C LYS A 109 -2.12 -3.34 -16.79
N GLY A 110 -2.57 -2.07 -16.64
CA GLY A 110 -2.86 -1.16 -17.74
C GLY A 110 -4.08 -1.53 -18.57
N LYS A 111 -4.95 -2.41 -18.08
CA LYS A 111 -6.17 -2.80 -18.77
C LYS A 111 -7.40 -2.44 -17.97
N LYS A 112 -7.98 -1.32 -18.29
CA LYS A 112 -9.18 -0.78 -17.65
C LYS A 112 -10.43 -1.56 -18.01
N GLY A 113 -11.34 -1.70 -17.05
CA GLY A 113 -12.66 -2.28 -17.32
C GLY A 113 -13.51 -2.47 -16.09
N PHE A 114 -14.78 -2.83 -16.33
CA PHE A 114 -15.78 -3.08 -15.28
C PHE A 114 -16.24 -4.55 -15.25
N LYS A 115 -15.66 -5.41 -16.09
CA LYS A 115 -15.94 -6.84 -16.06
C LYS A 115 -15.18 -7.50 -14.90
N PRO A 116 -15.67 -8.62 -14.36
CA PRO A 116 -14.92 -9.39 -13.36
C PRO A 116 -13.46 -9.62 -13.79
N GLY A 117 -12.53 -9.41 -12.89
CA GLY A 117 -11.09 -9.52 -13.16
C GLY A 117 -10.43 -8.24 -13.68
N LEU A 118 -11.19 -7.20 -13.99
CA LEU A 118 -10.66 -5.89 -14.39
C LEU A 118 -10.99 -4.82 -13.36
N LEU A 119 -10.16 -3.79 -13.29
CA LEU A 119 -10.37 -2.58 -12.51
C LEU A 119 -10.29 -1.34 -13.41
N ASN A 120 -10.77 -0.23 -12.91
CA ASN A 120 -10.70 1.06 -13.59
C ASN A 120 -10.37 2.14 -12.56
N TYR A 121 -9.10 2.51 -12.48
CA TYR A 121 -8.58 3.45 -11.50
C TYR A 121 -9.00 3.09 -10.07
N PRO A 122 -8.56 1.94 -9.52
CA PRO A 122 -8.89 1.59 -8.14
C PRO A 122 -8.22 2.58 -7.18
N ASP A 123 -9.03 3.36 -6.48
CA ASP A 123 -8.56 4.36 -5.52
C ASP A 123 -9.12 4.08 -4.11
N GLY A 124 -9.46 2.85 -3.85
CA GLY A 124 -9.98 2.41 -2.57
C GLY A 124 -9.74 0.93 -2.33
N VAL A 125 -9.27 0.60 -1.15
CA VAL A 125 -9.20 -0.76 -0.64
C VAL A 125 -9.38 -0.72 0.87
N ASP A 126 -10.11 -1.69 1.39
CA ASP A 126 -10.22 -1.90 2.83
C ASP A 126 -9.96 -3.38 3.15
N LEU A 127 -9.45 -3.61 4.37
CA LEU A 127 -9.21 -4.95 4.88
C LEU A 127 -10.37 -5.33 5.80
N ASP A 128 -11.13 -6.36 5.44
CA ASP A 128 -12.12 -6.92 6.33
C ASP A 128 -11.43 -7.73 7.43
N VAL A 129 -10.89 -7.05 8.41
CA VAL A 129 -10.18 -7.67 9.55
C VAL A 129 -11.11 -8.40 10.53
N PHE A 130 -12.43 -8.27 10.33
CA PHE A 130 -13.46 -8.88 11.18
C PHE A 130 -14.01 -10.19 10.63
N ARG A 131 -13.69 -10.55 9.38
CA ARG A 131 -14.12 -11.81 8.77
C ARG A 131 -13.06 -12.88 8.90
N ASP A 132 -13.49 -14.07 9.28
CA ASP A 132 -12.69 -15.28 9.09
C ASP A 132 -12.68 -15.65 7.60
N TRP A 133 -11.69 -15.13 6.87
CA TRP A 133 -11.49 -15.38 5.43
C TRP A 133 -11.34 -16.86 5.11
N LYS A 134 -10.75 -17.64 6.01
CA LYS A 134 -10.59 -19.10 5.82
C LYS A 134 -11.96 -19.80 5.83
N ALA A 135 -12.91 -19.31 6.60
CA ALA A 135 -14.29 -19.80 6.59
C ALA A 135 -15.07 -19.31 5.36
N ALA A 136 -14.82 -18.07 4.89
CA ALA A 136 -15.52 -17.49 3.74
C ALA A 136 -15.13 -18.13 2.40
N LEU A 137 -13.88 -18.59 2.25
CA LEU A 137 -13.38 -19.24 1.04
C LEU A 137 -13.77 -20.73 0.90
N LYS A 138 -14.44 -21.29 1.92
CA LYS A 138 -14.92 -22.70 1.90
C LYS A 138 -16.36 -22.85 1.38
N LYS A 139 -16.94 -21.81 0.84
CA LYS A 139 -18.22 -21.80 0.13
C LYS A 139 -17.98 -21.61 -1.35
#